data_ddde090999f11ee9a3e668c96332dd04
#
_entry.id   ddde090999f11ee9a3e668c96332dd04
#
_cell.length_a   1.000
_cell.length_b   1.000
_cell.length_c   1.000
_cell.angle_alpha   90.00
_cell.angle_beta   90.00
_cell.angle_gamma   90.00
#
_symmetry.space_group_name_H-M   'P 1'
#
loop_
_entity.id
_entity.type
_entity.pdbx_description
1 polymer ?
#
loop_
_entity_poly.entity_id
_entity_poly.type
_entity_poly.pdbx_seq_one_letter_code
_entity_poly.pdbx_strand_id
1 'polypeptide(L)'
;MRLTIEGIKERQEWEIVNSKRFGLIHSADPTLRISTRYGAPTPDDLDELLALVWKKPAFFLAHPKAIAAFERECTWRGVPPVTITLFGTPVIAWRGVPLIPCDKLEVKSRYRSNQWFGTTSILLLRIGEAKQGVVGLFQPGLQGEQGPGLSVRFMGIDRTAIASYLVSLYCSAAILTEDAIASLENVEVDTYHEYVRAR
;
A
#
# COMPACT_ATOMS: atom_id res chain seq x y z
N MET A 1 -5.93 -11.20 -24.65
CA MET A 1 -6.97 -11.02 -23.61
C MET A 1 -6.44 -11.20 -22.20
N ARG A 2 -5.80 -12.32 -21.80
CA ARG A 2 -5.26 -12.52 -20.44
C ARG A 2 -4.31 -11.40 -20.00
N LEU A 3 -3.32 -11.06 -20.81
CA LEU A 3 -2.37 -9.96 -20.52
C LEU A 3 -3.06 -8.60 -20.36
N THR A 4 -4.13 -8.35 -21.12
CA THR A 4 -4.91 -7.11 -21.00
C THR A 4 -5.64 -7.05 -19.67
N ILE A 5 -6.20 -8.16 -19.20
CA ILE A 5 -6.86 -8.25 -17.91
C ILE A 5 -5.86 -8.06 -16.77
N GLU A 6 -4.69 -8.69 -16.87
CA GLU A 6 -3.59 -8.52 -15.90
C GLU A 6 -3.14 -7.06 -15.84
N GLY A 7 -2.93 -6.41 -16.99
CA GLY A 7 -2.56 -4.99 -17.06
C GLY A 7 -3.62 -4.04 -16.47
N ILE A 8 -4.92 -4.36 -16.65
CA ILE A 8 -5.99 -3.56 -16.04
C ILE A 8 -6.02 -3.75 -14.52
N LYS A 9 -5.78 -4.95 -14.00
CA LYS A 9 -5.68 -5.20 -12.55
C LYS A 9 -4.49 -4.48 -11.93
N GLU A 10 -3.33 -4.50 -12.58
CA GLU A 10 -2.15 -3.71 -12.17
C GLU A 10 -2.48 -2.21 -12.12
N ARG A 11 -3.20 -1.70 -13.10
CA ARG A 11 -3.65 -0.31 -13.11
C ARG A 11 -4.66 -0.04 -12.00
N GLN A 12 -5.57 -0.97 -11.71
CA GLN A 12 -6.51 -0.88 -10.59
C GLN A 12 -5.78 -0.72 -9.25
N GLU A 13 -4.78 -1.55 -9.00
CA GLU A 13 -3.98 -1.48 -7.76
C GLU A 13 -3.30 -0.12 -7.64
N TRP A 14 -2.72 0.36 -8.75
CA TRP A 14 -2.09 1.68 -8.77
C TRP A 14 -3.09 2.80 -8.49
N GLU A 15 -4.27 2.77 -9.10
CA GLU A 15 -5.32 3.79 -8.89
C GLU A 15 -5.87 3.78 -7.47
N ILE A 16 -6.08 2.59 -6.86
CA ILE A 16 -6.53 2.48 -5.46
C ILE A 16 -5.52 3.14 -4.52
N VAL A 17 -4.23 3.02 -4.79
CA VAL A 17 -3.18 3.61 -3.93
C VAL A 17 -2.98 5.09 -4.23
N ASN A 18 -2.86 5.49 -5.51
CA ASN A 18 -2.31 6.78 -5.94
C ASN A 18 -3.33 7.76 -6.54
N SER A 19 -4.57 7.36 -6.82
CA SER A 19 -5.56 8.26 -7.42
C SER A 19 -5.76 9.53 -6.59
N LYS A 20 -5.75 10.69 -7.24
CA LYS A 20 -6.00 11.98 -6.57
C LYS A 20 -7.43 12.12 -6.04
N ARG A 21 -8.37 11.31 -6.55
CA ARG A 21 -9.79 11.41 -6.18
C ARG A 21 -10.19 10.48 -5.05
N PHE A 22 -9.67 9.24 -5.06
CA PHE A 22 -10.06 8.18 -4.12
C PHE A 22 -8.87 7.32 -3.65
N GLY A 23 -7.64 7.67 -4.04
CA GLY A 23 -6.46 6.92 -3.68
C GLY A 23 -6.12 7.03 -2.20
N LEU A 24 -5.72 5.92 -1.60
CA LEU A 24 -5.45 5.80 -0.17
C LEU A 24 -4.46 6.85 0.35
N ILE A 25 -3.41 7.15 -0.41
CA ILE A 25 -2.40 8.16 -0.03
C ILE A 25 -3.02 9.55 0.11
N HIS A 26 -3.94 9.91 -0.79
CA HIS A 26 -4.52 11.25 -0.83
C HIS A 26 -5.73 11.40 0.09
N SER A 27 -6.33 10.29 0.49
CA SER A 27 -7.55 10.26 1.29
C SER A 27 -7.31 10.23 2.80
N ALA A 28 -6.06 10.06 3.24
CA ALA A 28 -5.72 10.17 4.66
C ALA A 28 -5.93 11.62 5.13
N ASP A 29 -6.58 11.80 6.29
CA ASP A 29 -6.78 13.13 6.88
C ASP A 29 -5.44 13.81 7.18
N PRO A 30 -5.29 15.12 6.95
CA PRO A 30 -4.05 15.86 7.26
C PRO A 30 -3.60 15.73 8.72
N THR A 31 -4.52 15.58 9.66
CA THR A 31 -4.21 15.43 11.09
C THR A 31 -3.66 14.04 11.45
N LEU A 32 -3.88 13.06 10.57
CA LEU A 32 -3.41 11.67 10.72
C LEU A 32 -2.18 11.38 9.84
N ARG A 33 -1.51 12.43 9.36
CA ARG A 33 -0.26 12.35 8.63
C ARG A 33 0.89 12.78 9.53
N ILE A 34 1.79 11.86 9.79
CA ILE A 34 3.01 12.13 10.55
C ILE A 34 4.22 11.93 9.64
N SER A 35 5.33 12.57 9.98
CA SER A 35 6.61 12.36 9.29
C SER A 35 7.56 11.59 10.18
N THR A 36 8.47 10.82 9.55
CA THR A 36 9.54 10.14 10.28
C THR A 36 10.37 11.15 11.08
N ARG A 37 10.79 10.78 12.28
CA ARG A 37 11.59 11.62 13.18
C ARG A 37 13.05 11.73 12.72
N TYR A 38 13.59 10.65 12.16
CA TYR A 38 15.01 10.51 11.83
C TYR A 38 15.27 10.12 10.36
N GLY A 39 14.25 10.20 9.51
CA GLY A 39 14.31 9.81 8.10
C GLY A 39 13.96 8.33 7.88
N ALA A 40 14.73 7.38 8.43
CA ALA A 40 14.36 5.97 8.39
C ALA A 40 13.14 5.68 9.29
N PRO A 41 12.30 4.69 8.93
CA PRO A 41 11.11 4.34 9.71
C PRO A 41 11.51 3.62 10.99
N THR A 42 11.21 4.19 12.14
CA THR A 42 11.58 3.63 13.46
C THR A 42 10.40 2.87 14.09
N PRO A 43 10.67 1.98 15.09
CA PRO A 43 9.65 1.39 15.92
C PRO A 43 8.68 2.41 16.55
N ASP A 44 9.22 3.55 17.01
CA ASP A 44 8.43 4.61 17.63
C ASP A 44 7.48 5.28 16.64
N ASP A 45 7.90 5.46 15.37
CA ASP A 45 7.04 6.02 14.32
C ASP A 45 5.85 5.09 14.01
N LEU A 46 6.08 3.78 14.00
CA LEU A 46 5.00 2.81 13.80
C LEU A 46 4.09 2.70 15.01
N ASP A 47 4.63 2.81 16.23
CA ASP A 47 3.84 2.85 17.46
C ASP A 47 2.94 4.11 17.49
N GLU A 48 3.43 5.26 17.00
CA GLU A 48 2.65 6.48 16.87
C GLU A 48 1.51 6.33 15.85
N LEU A 49 1.78 5.71 14.68
CA LEU A 49 0.72 5.37 13.72
C LEU A 49 -0.36 4.48 14.34
N LEU A 50 0.03 3.48 15.13
CA LEU A 50 -0.91 2.60 15.84
C LEU A 50 -1.78 3.36 16.85
N ALA A 51 -1.23 4.39 17.48
CA ALA A 51 -2.00 5.25 18.39
C ALA A 51 -3.03 6.09 17.63
N LEU A 52 -2.74 6.53 16.41
CA LEU A 52 -3.69 7.29 15.57
C LEU A 52 -4.84 6.41 15.06
N VAL A 53 -4.56 5.19 14.61
CA VAL A 53 -5.57 4.23 14.13
C VAL A 53 -5.80 3.14 15.19
N TRP A 54 -6.14 3.53 16.42
CA TRP A 54 -6.23 2.63 17.57
C TRP A 54 -7.40 1.61 17.51
N LYS A 55 -8.47 1.91 16.76
CA LYS A 55 -9.63 1.03 16.62
C LYS A 55 -9.35 -0.12 15.66
N LYS A 56 -8.71 -1.19 16.13
CA LYS A 56 -8.50 -2.44 15.37
C LYS A 56 -7.86 -2.22 13.98
N PRO A 57 -6.64 -1.68 13.89
CA PRO A 57 -5.92 -1.58 12.64
C PRO A 57 -5.79 -2.98 12.00
N ALA A 58 -5.86 -3.05 10.67
CA ALA A 58 -5.81 -4.31 9.95
C ALA A 58 -4.38 -4.66 9.49
N PHE A 59 -3.70 -3.71 8.87
CA PHE A 59 -2.34 -3.89 8.38
C PHE A 59 -1.66 -2.56 8.05
N PHE A 60 -0.33 -2.58 8.05
CA PHE A 60 0.49 -1.57 7.41
C PHE A 60 0.66 -1.91 5.94
N LEU A 61 0.51 -0.94 5.05
CA LEU A 61 0.81 -1.05 3.63
C LEU A 61 2.08 -0.24 3.35
N ALA A 62 3.14 -0.90 2.89
CA ALA A 62 4.43 -0.27 2.72
C ALA A 62 5.17 -0.77 1.47
N HIS A 63 5.98 0.10 0.84
CA HIS A 63 6.86 -0.34 -0.22
C HIS A 63 7.90 -1.35 0.32
N PRO A 64 8.28 -2.42 -0.43
CA PRO A 64 9.25 -3.42 0.03
C PRO A 64 10.56 -2.82 0.57
N LYS A 65 11.06 -1.75 -0.04
CA LYS A 65 12.25 -1.03 0.45
C LYS A 65 12.03 -0.38 1.82
N ALA A 66 10.82 0.12 2.10
CA ALA A 66 10.50 0.69 3.41
C ALA A 66 10.39 -0.39 4.49
N ILE A 67 9.85 -1.56 4.14
CA ILE A 67 9.83 -2.72 5.04
C ILE A 67 11.26 -3.13 5.41
N ALA A 68 12.14 -3.26 4.40
CA ALA A 68 13.55 -3.58 4.65
C ALA A 68 14.28 -2.49 5.47
N ALA A 69 13.94 -1.20 5.27
CA ALA A 69 14.48 -0.11 6.07
C ALA A 69 14.03 -0.22 7.53
N PHE A 70 12.76 -0.53 7.76
CA PHE A 70 12.20 -0.77 9.09
C PHE A 70 12.88 -1.96 9.81
N GLU A 71 13.08 -3.07 9.10
CA GLU A 71 13.78 -4.24 9.66
C GLU A 71 15.22 -3.91 10.06
N ARG A 72 15.94 -3.11 9.24
CA ARG A 72 17.30 -2.63 9.58
C ARG A 72 17.31 -1.79 10.85
N GLU A 73 16.37 -0.85 10.98
CA GLU A 73 16.22 -0.01 12.19
C GLU A 73 15.90 -0.86 13.42
N CYS A 74 14.98 -1.81 13.30
CA CYS A 74 14.64 -2.73 14.39
C CYS A 74 15.84 -3.57 14.82
N THR A 75 16.58 -4.11 13.85
CA THR A 75 17.78 -4.92 14.11
C THR A 75 18.87 -4.10 14.79
N TRP A 76 19.12 -2.88 14.33
CA TRP A 76 20.10 -1.97 14.90
C TRP A 76 19.76 -1.59 16.35
N ARG A 77 18.47 -1.42 16.65
CA ARG A 77 17.97 -1.10 18.00
C ARG A 77 17.81 -2.34 18.91
N GLY A 78 18.03 -3.55 18.39
CA GLY A 78 17.87 -4.80 19.13
C GLY A 78 16.41 -5.17 19.45
N VAL A 79 15.45 -4.67 18.66
CA VAL A 79 14.01 -4.93 18.81
C VAL A 79 13.46 -5.53 17.50
N PRO A 80 13.80 -6.78 17.15
CA PRO A 80 13.37 -7.38 15.89
C PRO A 80 11.85 -7.52 15.83
N PRO A 81 11.22 -7.25 14.66
CA PRO A 81 9.80 -7.48 14.47
C PRO A 81 9.47 -8.97 14.48
N VAL A 82 8.23 -9.33 14.80
CA VAL A 82 7.76 -10.72 14.81
C VAL A 82 7.33 -11.11 13.39
N THR A 83 7.64 -12.35 12.99
CA THR A 83 7.10 -12.92 11.75
C THR A 83 5.81 -13.68 12.05
N ILE A 84 4.78 -13.40 11.26
CA ILE A 84 3.50 -14.12 11.29
C ILE A 84 3.21 -14.75 9.93
N THR A 85 2.34 -15.75 9.90
CA THR A 85 1.90 -16.37 8.64
C THR A 85 0.57 -15.77 8.22
N LEU A 86 0.53 -15.12 7.06
CA LEU A 86 -0.68 -14.57 6.46
C LEU A 86 -0.94 -15.24 5.12
N PHE A 87 -2.09 -15.91 4.98
CA PHE A 87 -2.46 -16.70 3.78
C PHE A 87 -1.35 -17.67 3.31
N GLY A 88 -0.65 -18.31 4.25
CA GLY A 88 0.43 -19.26 3.95
C GLY A 88 1.79 -18.61 3.64
N THR A 89 1.88 -17.29 3.62
CA THR A 89 3.12 -16.54 3.37
C THR A 89 3.63 -15.92 4.67
N PRO A 90 4.92 -16.05 5.01
CA PRO A 90 5.50 -15.35 6.15
C PRO A 90 5.60 -13.84 5.85
N VAL A 91 5.06 -13.03 6.73
CA VAL A 91 5.16 -11.57 6.69
C VAL A 91 5.60 -11.04 8.05
N ILE A 92 6.33 -9.94 8.06
CA ILE A 92 6.67 -9.30 9.32
C ILE A 92 5.45 -8.58 9.91
N ALA A 93 5.39 -8.53 11.22
CA ALA A 93 4.34 -7.82 11.95
C ALA A 93 4.94 -6.95 13.04
N TRP A 94 4.38 -5.77 13.23
CA TRP A 94 4.71 -4.89 14.33
C TRP A 94 3.52 -4.79 15.29
N ARG A 95 3.75 -5.10 16.58
CA ARG A 95 2.69 -5.15 17.60
C ARG A 95 1.48 -6.01 17.20
N GLY A 96 1.70 -7.08 16.43
CA GLY A 96 0.64 -7.97 15.96
C GLY A 96 -0.08 -7.50 14.69
N VAL A 97 0.29 -6.36 14.12
CA VAL A 97 -0.26 -5.82 12.88
C VAL A 97 0.72 -6.12 11.74
N PRO A 98 0.31 -6.86 10.68
CA PRO A 98 1.19 -7.24 9.57
C PRO A 98 1.61 -6.03 8.72
N LEU A 99 2.85 -6.08 8.20
CA LEU A 99 3.36 -5.16 7.18
C LEU A 99 3.22 -5.83 5.81
N ILE A 100 2.30 -5.33 4.99
CA ILE A 100 2.00 -5.88 3.66
C ILE A 100 2.81 -5.12 2.61
N PRO A 101 3.61 -5.81 1.78
CA PRO A 101 4.35 -5.17 0.72
C PRO A 101 3.42 -4.69 -0.41
N CYS A 102 3.66 -3.46 -0.88
CA CYS A 102 2.95 -2.86 -2.00
C CYS A 102 3.93 -2.05 -2.86
N ASP A 103 4.19 -2.52 -4.07
CA ASP A 103 5.07 -1.87 -5.04
C ASP A 103 4.45 -0.63 -5.69
N LYS A 104 3.13 -0.41 -5.52
CA LYS A 104 2.41 0.77 -6.03
C LYS A 104 2.61 2.02 -5.17
N LEU A 105 3.17 1.89 -3.97
CA LEU A 105 3.66 3.02 -3.18
C LEU A 105 4.96 3.52 -3.79
N GLU A 106 4.93 4.67 -4.46
CA GLU A 106 6.09 5.21 -5.17
C GLU A 106 7.24 5.56 -4.22
N VAL A 107 8.47 5.20 -4.63
CA VAL A 107 9.69 5.70 -4.02
C VAL A 107 10.17 6.91 -4.80
N LYS A 108 10.04 8.10 -4.22
CA LYS A 108 10.43 9.37 -4.82
C LYS A 108 11.90 9.65 -4.50
N SER A 109 12.70 9.93 -5.52
CA SER A 109 14.09 10.35 -5.33
C SER A 109 14.14 11.80 -4.84
N ARG A 110 14.85 12.05 -3.75
CA ARG A 110 15.15 13.37 -3.21
C ARG A 110 16.65 13.58 -3.15
N TYR A 111 17.08 14.84 -3.25
CA TYR A 111 18.49 15.23 -3.17
C TYR A 111 18.72 16.10 -1.93
N ARG A 112 19.62 15.66 -1.04
CA ARG A 112 20.00 16.39 0.16
C ARG A 112 21.47 16.09 0.49
N SER A 113 22.21 17.11 0.92
CA SER A 113 23.60 16.96 1.38
C SER A 113 24.51 16.22 0.39
N ASN A 114 24.37 16.54 -0.91
CA ASN A 114 25.13 15.97 -2.01
C ASN A 114 24.87 14.47 -2.29
N GLN A 115 23.75 13.91 -1.80
CA GLN A 115 23.34 12.52 -2.01
C GLN A 115 21.89 12.42 -2.46
N TRP A 116 21.62 11.44 -3.33
CA TRP A 116 20.27 11.02 -3.68
C TRP A 116 19.79 9.97 -2.70
N PHE A 117 18.57 10.08 -2.26
CA PHE A 117 17.92 9.10 -1.38
C PHE A 117 16.45 8.93 -1.78
N GLY A 118 15.96 7.71 -1.59
CA GLY A 118 14.56 7.37 -1.85
C GLY A 118 13.67 7.69 -0.65
N THR A 119 12.54 8.32 -0.89
CA THR A 119 11.48 8.52 0.11
C THR A 119 10.18 7.93 -0.34
N THR A 120 9.45 7.32 0.58
CA THR A 120 8.11 6.77 0.35
C THR A 120 7.21 7.06 1.54
N SER A 121 6.01 6.47 1.55
CA SER A 121 5.08 6.53 2.69
C SER A 121 4.74 5.12 3.16
N ILE A 122 4.40 5.00 4.44
CA ILE A 122 3.78 3.80 5.03
C ILE A 122 2.37 4.19 5.45
N LEU A 123 1.38 3.41 5.04
CA LEU A 123 -0.02 3.61 5.42
C LEU A 123 -0.42 2.58 6.47
N LEU A 124 -1.14 3.00 7.49
CA LEU A 124 -1.84 2.11 8.42
C LEU A 124 -3.33 2.18 8.14
N LEU A 125 -3.95 1.01 7.94
CA LEU A 125 -5.32 0.89 7.47
C LEU A 125 -6.17 0.08 8.43
N ARG A 126 -7.38 0.56 8.66
CA ARG A 126 -8.50 -0.20 9.19
C ARG A 126 -9.40 -0.55 8.02
N ILE A 127 -9.81 -1.81 7.89
CA ILE A 127 -10.61 -2.29 6.76
C ILE A 127 -11.94 -2.90 7.22
N GLY A 128 -12.92 -2.84 6.32
CA GLY A 128 -14.22 -3.45 6.48
C GLY A 128 -15.30 -2.51 6.99
N GLU A 129 -16.51 -2.71 6.50
CA GLU A 129 -17.69 -1.90 6.81
C GLU A 129 -18.06 -1.96 8.29
N ALA A 130 -18.09 -3.16 8.87
CA ALA A 130 -18.41 -3.36 10.29
C ALA A 130 -17.45 -2.65 11.26
N LYS A 131 -16.24 -2.33 10.79
CA LYS A 131 -15.23 -1.59 11.55
C LYS A 131 -15.16 -0.12 11.15
N GLN A 132 -16.04 0.35 10.28
CA GLN A 132 -16.01 1.70 9.73
C GLN A 132 -14.64 2.05 9.10
N GLY A 133 -14.04 1.07 8.43
CA GLY A 133 -12.73 1.18 7.81
C GLY A 133 -12.81 1.54 6.33
N VAL A 134 -11.75 1.23 5.63
CA VAL A 134 -11.70 1.32 4.17
C VAL A 134 -12.46 0.16 3.55
N VAL A 135 -13.27 0.43 2.53
CA VAL A 135 -14.02 -0.55 1.76
C VAL A 135 -13.75 -0.39 0.27
N GLY A 136 -13.60 -1.51 -0.44
CA GLY A 136 -13.55 -1.53 -1.90
C GLY A 136 -14.94 -1.51 -2.49
N LEU A 137 -15.15 -0.70 -3.51
CA LEU A 137 -16.42 -0.59 -4.23
C LEU A 137 -16.26 -1.10 -5.66
N PHE A 138 -17.17 -1.95 -6.09
CA PHE A 138 -17.22 -2.48 -7.43
C PHE A 138 -18.63 -2.34 -8.00
N GLN A 139 -18.75 -2.09 -9.30
CA GLN A 139 -20.04 -2.04 -9.95
C GLN A 139 -20.48 -3.47 -10.30
N PRO A 140 -21.58 -3.98 -9.74
CA PRO A 140 -22.13 -5.29 -10.09
C PRO A 140 -23.00 -5.23 -11.35
N GLY A 141 -23.33 -6.41 -11.92
CA GLY A 141 -24.31 -6.55 -12.99
C GLY A 141 -23.86 -6.06 -14.35
N LEU A 142 -22.56 -6.06 -14.61
CA LEU A 142 -21.99 -5.67 -15.92
C LEU A 142 -22.24 -6.78 -16.96
N GLN A 143 -22.59 -6.35 -18.18
CA GLN A 143 -22.69 -7.29 -19.31
C GLN A 143 -21.31 -7.92 -19.59
N GLY A 144 -21.24 -9.27 -19.61
CA GLY A 144 -19.98 -9.99 -19.80
C GLY A 144 -19.07 -9.94 -18.57
N GLU A 145 -19.64 -9.86 -17.36
CA GLU A 145 -18.92 -9.86 -16.09
C GLU A 145 -18.09 -11.14 -15.93
N GLN A 146 -16.79 -10.98 -15.64
CA GLN A 146 -15.83 -12.06 -15.41
C GLN A 146 -15.38 -12.09 -13.93
N GLY A 147 -15.66 -11.04 -13.19
CA GLY A 147 -15.34 -10.88 -11.78
C GLY A 147 -15.87 -9.55 -11.27
N PRO A 148 -15.79 -9.24 -9.97
CA PRO A 148 -16.36 -8.03 -9.40
C PRO A 148 -15.87 -6.78 -10.14
N GLY A 149 -16.80 -6.07 -10.81
CA GLY A 149 -16.51 -4.87 -11.57
C GLY A 149 -15.74 -5.04 -12.89
N LEU A 150 -15.31 -6.27 -13.23
CA LEU A 150 -14.56 -6.59 -14.45
C LEU A 150 -15.50 -7.17 -15.52
N SER A 151 -15.56 -6.53 -16.67
CA SER A 151 -16.37 -6.94 -17.81
C SER A 151 -15.53 -7.12 -19.07
N VAL A 152 -15.82 -8.18 -19.83
CA VAL A 152 -15.23 -8.44 -21.14
C VAL A 152 -16.36 -8.61 -22.15
N ARG A 153 -16.46 -7.69 -23.10
CA ARG A 153 -17.51 -7.69 -24.11
C ARG A 153 -16.92 -7.87 -25.51
N PHE A 154 -17.52 -8.76 -26.28
CA PHE A 154 -17.22 -8.87 -27.70
C PHE A 154 -17.84 -7.68 -28.45
N MET A 155 -17.04 -6.97 -29.25
CA MET A 155 -17.45 -5.77 -29.97
C MET A 155 -17.70 -6.00 -31.46
N GLY A 156 -17.30 -7.16 -31.96
CA GLY A 156 -17.49 -7.50 -33.37
C GLY A 156 -16.21 -7.97 -34.05
N ILE A 157 -16.35 -8.33 -35.33
CA ILE A 157 -15.25 -8.68 -36.22
C ILE A 157 -15.17 -7.65 -37.33
N ASP A 158 -14.01 -7.12 -37.57
CA ASP A 158 -13.78 -6.15 -38.65
C ASP A 158 -13.66 -6.79 -40.04
N ARG A 159 -13.49 -5.96 -41.09
CA ARG A 159 -13.36 -6.44 -42.48
C ARG A 159 -12.08 -7.25 -42.72
N THR A 160 -11.11 -7.21 -41.81
CA THR A 160 -9.84 -7.93 -41.85
C THR A 160 -9.88 -9.21 -41.01
N ALA A 161 -11.09 -9.63 -40.57
CA ALA A 161 -11.33 -10.80 -39.70
C ALA A 161 -10.70 -10.68 -38.33
N ILE A 162 -10.45 -9.45 -37.83
CA ILE A 162 -9.95 -9.23 -36.46
C ILE A 162 -11.13 -9.10 -35.49
N ALA A 163 -11.15 -9.95 -34.47
CA ALA A 163 -12.14 -9.88 -33.39
C ALA A 163 -11.72 -8.85 -32.34
N SER A 164 -12.61 -7.90 -32.07
CA SER A 164 -12.42 -6.83 -31.08
C SER A 164 -13.14 -7.13 -29.77
N TYR A 165 -12.49 -6.90 -28.65
CA TYR A 165 -13.04 -7.05 -27.30
C TYR A 165 -12.84 -5.77 -26.51
N LEU A 166 -13.87 -5.36 -25.78
CA LEU A 166 -13.78 -4.28 -24.79
C LEU A 166 -13.64 -4.90 -23.40
N VAL A 167 -12.52 -4.59 -22.76
CA VAL A 167 -12.27 -4.95 -21.35
C VAL A 167 -12.44 -3.69 -20.51
N SER A 168 -13.33 -3.72 -19.52
CA SER A 168 -13.57 -2.58 -18.63
C SER A 168 -13.61 -3.05 -17.17
N LEU A 169 -13.10 -2.19 -16.29
CA LEU A 169 -13.06 -2.42 -14.85
C LEU A 169 -13.58 -1.17 -14.13
N TYR A 170 -14.58 -1.36 -13.27
CA TYR A 170 -15.17 -0.31 -12.46
C TYR A 170 -14.89 -0.60 -10.99
N CYS A 171 -14.01 0.20 -10.40
CA CYS A 171 -13.64 0.08 -9.01
C CYS A 171 -13.42 1.44 -8.37
N SER A 172 -13.54 1.50 -7.06
CA SER A 172 -13.22 2.65 -6.23
C SER A 172 -12.87 2.18 -4.82
N ALA A 173 -12.33 3.05 -4.01
CA ALA A 173 -12.18 2.87 -2.58
C ALA A 173 -12.97 3.96 -1.84
N ALA A 174 -13.64 3.60 -0.77
CA ALA A 174 -14.31 4.53 0.13
C ALA A 174 -13.75 4.40 1.54
N ILE A 175 -13.53 5.52 2.18
CA ILE A 175 -13.11 5.62 3.57
C ILE A 175 -14.35 6.03 4.37
N LEU A 176 -14.77 5.17 5.30
CA LEU A 176 -16.02 5.39 6.03
C LEU A 176 -15.87 6.38 7.18
N THR A 177 -14.67 6.47 7.76
CA THR A 177 -14.34 7.45 8.81
C THR A 177 -12.92 7.98 8.60
N GLU A 178 -12.68 9.21 9.03
CA GLU A 178 -11.38 9.89 8.88
C GLU A 178 -10.25 9.13 9.57
N ASP A 179 -10.51 8.49 10.72
CA ASP A 179 -9.57 7.71 11.51
C ASP A 179 -9.30 6.29 10.97
N ALA A 180 -9.78 5.97 9.75
CA ALA A 180 -9.58 4.66 9.13
C ALA A 180 -8.21 4.50 8.46
N ILE A 181 -7.53 5.61 8.14
CA ILE A 181 -6.21 5.64 7.52
C ILE A 181 -5.33 6.66 8.23
N ALA A 182 -4.09 6.24 8.58
CA ALA A 182 -3.01 7.15 8.91
C ALA A 182 -1.81 6.92 7.99
N SER A 183 -1.01 7.95 7.80
CA SER A 183 0.15 7.94 6.91
C SER A 183 1.41 8.39 7.62
N LEU A 184 2.47 7.59 7.53
CA LEU A 184 3.83 7.98 7.84
C LEU A 184 4.50 8.45 6.55
N GLU A 185 4.82 9.73 6.47
CA GLU A 185 5.40 10.35 5.29
C GLU A 185 6.92 10.52 5.42
N ASN A 186 7.59 10.81 4.30
CA ASN A 186 9.03 11.05 4.22
C ASN A 186 9.90 9.89 4.74
N VAL A 187 9.44 8.67 4.58
CA VAL A 187 10.15 7.45 4.96
C VAL A 187 11.36 7.26 4.06
N GLU A 188 12.57 7.46 4.58
CA GLU A 188 13.83 7.24 3.86
C GLU A 188 14.14 5.74 3.81
N VAL A 189 14.41 5.22 2.61
CA VAL A 189 14.61 3.78 2.40
C VAL A 189 16.08 3.39 2.19
N ASP A 190 16.94 4.36 1.94
CA ASP A 190 18.36 4.14 1.61
C ASP A 190 19.30 4.44 2.78
N THR A 191 18.78 4.45 4.02
CA THR A 191 19.58 4.57 5.24
C THR A 191 20.13 3.20 5.62
N TYR A 192 21.45 3.09 5.75
CA TYR A 192 22.18 1.88 6.12
C TYR A 192 23.02 2.12 7.36
N HIS A 193 23.08 1.13 8.25
CA HIS A 193 23.92 1.15 9.45
C HIS A 193 25.21 0.37 9.21
N GLU A 194 26.33 0.90 9.67
CA GLU A 194 27.57 0.15 9.73
C GLU A 194 27.53 -0.80 10.93
N TYR A 195 27.47 -2.10 10.67
CA TYR A 195 27.55 -3.11 11.71
C TYR A 195 29.02 -3.30 12.10
N VAL A 196 29.39 -2.82 13.27
CA VAL A 196 30.73 -3.10 13.83
C VAL A 196 30.83 -4.60 14.08
N ARG A 197 31.74 -5.28 13.38
CA ARG A 197 32.07 -6.68 13.71
C ARG A 197 32.58 -6.71 15.16
N ALA A 198 31.85 -7.36 16.04
CA ALA A 198 32.36 -7.70 17.37
C ALA A 198 33.67 -8.49 17.18
N ARG A 199 34.76 -7.93 17.69
CA ARG A 199 36.07 -8.60 17.73
C ARG A 199 36.07 -9.71 18.76
#